data_77d7876c50110b749dd2021353d76f85
#
_entry.id   77d7876c50110b749dd2021353d76f85
#
_cell.length_a   1.000
_cell.length_b   1.000
_cell.length_c   1.000
_cell.angle_alpha   90.00
_cell.angle_beta   90.00
_cell.angle_gamma   90.00
#
_symmetry.space_group_name_H-M   'P 1'
#
loop_
_entity.id
_entity.type
_entity.pdbx_description
1 polymer ?
#
loop_
_entity_poly.entity_id
_entity_poly.type
_entity_poly.pdbx_seq_one_letter_code
_entity_poly.pdbx_strand_id
1 'polypeptide(L)'
;MAEIKKGSFTLPGEAGFESLTLKMAEKWGADVIRDSDGTKLSEDITKAGYGIYSTICVIRADNAWAKKNMDKLQQNFLMSEPVMAESDTVVISPLKGYFTQQFKLNKSEEALAYWQVFDRTTGEEIKNWSFDSEAETVTITGAEPWHSYTVNFLAVRLWEEISMYNHITNDWGDKEHLMAVDPRYPETQAHMIDWMTEWCEKNPDTTVVRFTSMFYNFAWFWKDDKNCRDAFSDWGSYAMTTTPLALKEFEKKYGYAMTSEDFVNAGLYTSTHNVPSKKYRAWMDFINEFVVSFGKKLIDIVHSYGKKAYVFYDDSWIGVEPYSKRFKEFGFDGLIKCVFNGFEARLCAGVDGVTHELRFH
;
A
#
# COMPACT_ATOMS: atom_id res chain seq x y z
N MET A 1 16.50 -4.65 43.59
CA MET A 1 16.79 -4.44 42.16
C MET A 1 15.64 -5.05 41.38
N ALA A 2 14.97 -4.27 40.55
CA ALA A 2 13.93 -4.84 39.66
C ALA A 2 14.60 -5.88 38.73
N GLU A 3 14.04 -7.07 38.70
CA GLU A 3 14.48 -8.11 37.78
C GLU A 3 14.30 -7.60 36.36
N ILE A 4 15.42 -7.37 35.65
CA ILE A 4 15.38 -6.98 34.24
C ILE A 4 14.83 -8.20 33.50
N LYS A 5 13.55 -8.15 33.08
CA LYS A 5 12.99 -9.17 32.21
C LYS A 5 13.87 -9.28 30.96
N LYS A 6 14.42 -10.46 30.73
CA LYS A 6 15.18 -10.75 29.52
C LYS A 6 14.31 -10.41 28.29
N GLY A 7 14.83 -9.57 27.41
CA GLY A 7 14.13 -9.27 26.16
C GLY A 7 13.99 -10.52 25.30
N SER A 8 12.98 -10.57 24.47
CA SER A 8 12.78 -11.61 23.49
C SER A 8 13.59 -11.28 22.24
N PHE A 9 14.24 -12.28 21.63
CA PHE A 9 15.01 -12.12 20.41
C PHE A 9 14.39 -12.94 19.26
N THR A 10 13.92 -12.24 18.22
CA THR A 10 13.36 -12.84 17.01
C THR A 10 14.43 -12.98 15.94
N LEU A 11 14.77 -14.20 15.54
CA LEU A 11 15.72 -14.48 14.47
C LEU A 11 14.98 -14.67 13.14
N PRO A 12 15.41 -14.03 12.04
CA PRO A 12 14.89 -14.35 10.72
C PRO A 12 15.34 -15.75 10.29
N GLY A 13 14.42 -16.52 9.71
CA GLY A 13 14.65 -17.82 9.10
C GLY A 13 14.19 -17.81 7.65
N GLU A 14 14.78 -18.67 6.84
CA GLU A 14 14.46 -18.84 5.42
C GLU A 14 14.22 -20.31 5.15
N ALA A 15 13.18 -20.62 4.34
CA ALA A 15 12.89 -21.97 3.93
C ALA A 15 14.06 -22.61 3.15
N GLY A 16 14.42 -23.84 3.52
CA GLY A 16 15.58 -24.53 2.96
C GLY A 16 16.90 -24.24 3.68
N PHE A 17 16.93 -23.31 4.65
CA PHE A 17 18.10 -22.98 5.47
C PHE A 17 17.87 -23.24 6.96
N GLU A 18 16.91 -24.10 7.30
CA GLU A 18 16.48 -24.37 8.69
C GLU A 18 17.63 -24.84 9.57
N SER A 19 18.51 -25.72 9.07
CA SER A 19 19.67 -26.18 9.82
C SER A 19 20.63 -25.05 10.22
N LEU A 20 20.85 -24.09 9.32
CA LEU A 20 21.65 -22.90 9.61
C LEU A 20 20.93 -21.98 10.60
N THR A 21 19.64 -21.77 10.39
CA THR A 21 18.76 -20.96 11.25
C THR A 21 18.78 -21.49 12.68
N LEU A 22 18.59 -22.80 12.88
CA LEU A 22 18.62 -23.43 14.20
C LEU A 22 19.98 -23.28 14.89
N LYS A 23 21.08 -23.49 14.17
CA LYS A 23 22.43 -23.28 14.69
C LYS A 23 22.66 -21.83 15.14
N MET A 24 22.15 -20.86 14.38
CA MET A 24 22.27 -19.45 14.75
C MET A 24 21.34 -19.07 15.89
N ALA A 25 20.13 -19.64 15.93
CA ALA A 25 19.19 -19.42 17.01
C ALA A 25 19.75 -19.89 18.36
N GLU A 26 20.33 -21.08 18.41
CA GLU A 26 21.02 -21.58 19.60
C GLU A 26 22.21 -20.71 19.99
N LYS A 27 23.09 -20.36 19.02
CA LYS A 27 24.26 -19.56 19.25
C LYS A 27 23.96 -18.16 19.79
N TRP A 28 22.91 -17.53 19.30
CA TRP A 28 22.56 -16.15 19.63
C TRP A 28 21.47 -16.06 20.71
N GLY A 29 20.90 -17.17 21.11
CA GLY A 29 19.85 -17.24 22.14
C GLY A 29 18.54 -16.66 21.64
N ALA A 30 18.12 -17.02 20.43
CA ALA A 30 16.81 -16.64 19.92
C ALA A 30 15.69 -17.31 20.72
N ASP A 31 14.57 -16.63 20.87
CA ASP A 31 13.36 -17.14 21.53
C ASP A 31 12.32 -17.62 20.49
N VAL A 32 12.38 -17.05 19.30
CA VAL A 32 11.41 -17.30 18.24
C VAL A 32 12.04 -17.12 16.86
N ILE A 33 11.58 -17.85 15.89
CA ILE A 33 12.00 -17.73 14.49
C ILE A 33 10.87 -17.08 13.69
N ARG A 34 11.22 -16.06 12.89
CA ARG A 34 10.26 -15.50 11.94
C ARG A 34 10.53 -16.00 10.53
N ASP A 35 9.48 -16.34 9.81
CA ASP A 35 9.56 -16.52 8.37
C ASP A 35 9.48 -15.17 7.62
N SER A 36 9.78 -15.20 6.34
CA SER A 36 9.57 -14.09 5.43
C SER A 36 8.22 -14.24 4.71
N ASP A 37 7.67 -13.13 4.24
CA ASP A 37 6.44 -13.13 3.44
C ASP A 37 6.57 -14.08 2.23
N GLY A 38 5.58 -14.96 2.06
CA GLY A 38 5.56 -15.97 1.00
C GLY A 38 6.44 -17.20 1.22
N THR A 39 7.13 -17.33 2.36
CA THR A 39 7.89 -18.54 2.73
C THR A 39 7.21 -19.28 3.87
N LYS A 40 7.42 -20.58 3.94
CA LYS A 40 6.96 -21.42 5.06
C LYS A 40 8.15 -22.23 5.56
N LEU A 41 8.46 -22.04 6.83
CA LEU A 41 9.52 -22.81 7.50
C LEU A 41 9.06 -24.26 7.72
N SER A 42 10.01 -25.21 7.70
CA SER A 42 9.71 -26.61 7.96
C SER A 42 9.39 -26.87 9.44
N GLU A 43 8.80 -28.03 9.71
CA GLU A 43 8.50 -28.49 11.07
C GLU A 43 9.75 -28.63 11.96
N ASP A 44 10.94 -28.64 11.39
CA ASP A 44 12.19 -28.76 12.17
C ASP A 44 12.34 -27.62 13.17
N ILE A 45 11.80 -26.44 12.83
CA ILE A 45 11.80 -25.26 13.72
C ILE A 45 10.96 -25.53 14.98
N THR A 46 9.73 -26.03 14.81
CA THR A 46 8.84 -26.30 15.94
C THR A 46 9.26 -27.55 16.71
N LYS A 47 9.81 -28.57 16.06
CA LYS A 47 10.41 -29.75 16.70
C LYS A 47 11.62 -29.39 17.57
N ALA A 48 12.34 -28.33 17.21
CA ALA A 48 13.45 -27.77 18.02
C ALA A 48 12.95 -26.88 19.18
N GLY A 49 11.64 -26.68 19.32
CA GLY A 49 11.05 -25.94 20.44
C GLY A 49 10.88 -24.44 20.21
N TYR A 50 11.11 -23.96 18.99
CA TYR A 50 10.93 -22.53 18.68
C TYR A 50 9.50 -22.24 18.23
N GLY A 51 8.95 -21.08 18.68
CA GLY A 51 7.74 -20.53 18.10
C GLY A 51 8.00 -19.93 16.72
N ILE A 52 6.97 -19.85 15.88
CA ILE A 52 7.05 -19.26 14.55
C ILE A 52 6.26 -17.94 14.53
N TYR A 53 6.91 -16.88 14.04
CA TYR A 53 6.28 -15.62 13.66
C TYR A 53 6.18 -15.57 12.15
N SER A 54 4.96 -15.62 11.61
CA SER A 54 4.74 -15.62 10.16
C SER A 54 4.41 -14.23 9.65
N THR A 55 5.16 -13.78 8.64
CA THR A 55 4.97 -12.49 8.00
C THR A 55 4.05 -12.64 6.79
N ILE A 56 3.02 -11.83 6.70
CA ILE A 56 2.05 -11.85 5.59
C ILE A 56 1.78 -10.44 5.06
N CYS A 57 1.43 -10.37 3.78
CA CYS A 57 0.90 -9.17 3.15
C CYS A 57 -0.45 -9.49 2.50
N VAL A 58 -1.53 -9.20 3.21
CA VAL A 58 -2.88 -9.64 2.84
C VAL A 58 -3.38 -9.09 1.51
N ILE A 59 -2.92 -7.89 1.10
CA ILE A 59 -3.40 -7.25 -0.14
C ILE A 59 -2.87 -7.89 -1.42
N ARG A 60 -1.80 -8.70 -1.34
CA ARG A 60 -1.20 -9.40 -2.48
C ARG A 60 -1.04 -10.90 -2.23
N ALA A 61 -1.78 -11.42 -1.26
CA ALA A 61 -1.64 -12.80 -0.81
C ALA A 61 -2.15 -13.83 -1.83
N ASP A 62 -3.09 -13.45 -2.70
CA ASP A 62 -3.65 -14.32 -3.74
C ASP A 62 -3.63 -13.62 -5.11
N ASN A 63 -2.51 -13.76 -5.81
CA ASN A 63 -2.35 -13.17 -7.13
C ASN A 63 -3.24 -13.83 -8.20
N ALA A 64 -3.64 -15.09 -7.99
CA ALA A 64 -4.56 -15.77 -8.91
C ALA A 64 -5.97 -15.18 -8.85
N TRP A 65 -6.42 -14.80 -7.65
CA TRP A 65 -7.68 -14.09 -7.48
C TRP A 65 -7.58 -12.66 -8.05
N ALA A 66 -6.50 -11.94 -7.78
CA ALA A 66 -6.27 -10.59 -8.28
C ALA A 66 -6.32 -10.53 -9.82
N LYS A 67 -5.69 -11.49 -10.52
CA LYS A 67 -5.73 -11.60 -11.99
C LYS A 67 -7.14 -11.79 -12.55
N LYS A 68 -8.02 -12.46 -11.82
CA LYS A 68 -9.42 -12.67 -12.24
C LYS A 68 -10.32 -11.47 -11.92
N ASN A 69 -9.88 -10.60 -11.03
CA ASN A 69 -10.64 -9.48 -10.49
C ASN A 69 -9.87 -8.16 -10.62
N MET A 70 -9.32 -7.90 -11.82
CA MET A 70 -8.49 -6.72 -12.07
C MET A 70 -9.20 -5.38 -11.86
N ASP A 71 -10.53 -5.38 -11.93
CA ASP A 71 -11.39 -4.24 -11.61
C ASP A 71 -11.48 -3.94 -10.10
N LYS A 72 -10.99 -4.85 -9.27
CA LYS A 72 -10.91 -4.72 -7.80
C LYS A 72 -9.50 -4.39 -7.30
N LEU A 73 -8.57 -4.08 -8.19
CA LEU A 73 -7.22 -3.66 -7.80
C LEU A 73 -7.20 -2.23 -7.27
N GLN A 74 -6.18 -1.92 -6.49
CA GLN A 74 -5.93 -0.56 -6.03
C GLN A 74 -5.70 0.39 -7.21
N GLN A 75 -6.15 1.60 -7.05
CA GLN A 75 -6.04 2.66 -8.05
C GLN A 75 -5.54 3.94 -7.40
N ASN A 76 -4.89 4.75 -8.19
CA ASN A 76 -4.49 6.09 -7.80
C ASN A 76 -4.59 7.06 -8.97
N PHE A 77 -4.69 8.33 -8.64
CA PHE A 77 -4.56 9.38 -9.64
C PHE A 77 -3.10 9.55 -10.03
N LEU A 78 -2.89 9.68 -11.34
CA LEU A 78 -1.62 10.05 -11.94
C LEU A 78 -1.80 11.31 -12.77
N MET A 79 -0.70 12.02 -13.01
CA MET A 79 -0.63 13.17 -13.92
C MET A 79 0.24 12.79 -15.13
N SER A 80 -0.24 13.09 -16.33
CA SER A 80 0.55 12.94 -17.54
C SER A 80 1.79 13.83 -17.53
N GLU A 81 2.77 13.51 -18.35
CA GLU A 81 3.82 14.48 -18.66
C GLU A 81 3.21 15.76 -19.23
N PRO A 82 3.76 16.93 -18.88
CA PRO A 82 3.31 18.19 -19.46
C PRO A 82 3.60 18.24 -20.97
N VAL A 83 2.60 18.67 -21.74
CA VAL A 83 2.74 18.89 -23.20
C VAL A 83 2.52 20.36 -23.50
N MET A 84 3.48 20.98 -24.15
CA MET A 84 3.38 22.37 -24.62
C MET A 84 2.54 22.42 -25.89
N ALA A 85 1.58 23.34 -25.93
CA ALA A 85 0.77 23.58 -27.13
C ALA A 85 1.57 24.32 -28.19
N GLU A 86 1.61 23.79 -29.41
CA GLU A 86 2.15 24.46 -30.60
C GLU A 86 1.03 25.04 -31.48
N SER A 87 -0.20 24.65 -31.23
CA SER A 87 -1.41 25.10 -31.94
C SER A 87 -2.60 25.12 -30.97
N ASP A 88 -3.80 25.35 -31.50
CA ASP A 88 -5.06 25.30 -30.76
C ASP A 88 -5.51 23.87 -30.40
N THR A 89 -4.75 22.87 -30.79
CA THR A 89 -5.05 21.46 -30.52
C THR A 89 -3.84 20.77 -29.90
N VAL A 90 -4.05 20.08 -28.78
CA VAL A 90 -3.03 19.30 -28.08
C VAL A 90 -3.51 17.87 -27.89
N VAL A 91 -2.65 16.89 -28.17
CA VAL A 91 -2.90 15.46 -27.94
C VAL A 91 -1.94 14.94 -26.88
N ILE A 92 -2.48 14.35 -25.84
CA ILE A 92 -1.74 13.83 -24.67
C ILE A 92 -2.01 12.34 -24.53
N SER A 93 -0.95 11.54 -24.46
CA SER A 93 -1.03 10.13 -24.06
C SER A 93 -0.81 10.05 -22.55
N PRO A 94 -1.83 9.77 -21.72
CA PRO A 94 -1.74 9.90 -20.27
C PRO A 94 -0.62 9.08 -19.62
N LEU A 95 -0.39 7.83 -20.07
CA LEU A 95 0.64 6.93 -19.53
C LEU A 95 2.02 7.10 -20.18
N LYS A 96 2.18 8.03 -21.12
CA LYS A 96 3.50 8.28 -21.73
C LYS A 96 4.52 8.64 -20.66
N GLY A 97 5.67 7.99 -20.68
CA GLY A 97 6.75 8.18 -19.71
C GLY A 97 6.64 7.32 -18.46
N TYR A 98 5.51 6.69 -18.19
CA TYR A 98 5.37 5.71 -17.12
C TYR A 98 5.81 4.31 -17.57
N PHE A 99 6.33 3.52 -16.61
CA PHE A 99 6.65 2.12 -16.86
C PHE A 99 5.37 1.32 -17.15
N THR A 100 5.27 0.79 -18.37
CA THR A 100 4.04 0.22 -18.92
C THR A 100 3.49 -0.99 -18.16
N GLN A 101 4.34 -1.69 -17.40
CA GLN A 101 3.90 -2.83 -16.60
C GLN A 101 3.38 -2.44 -15.22
N GLN A 102 3.53 -1.19 -14.82
CA GLN A 102 3.10 -0.74 -13.48
C GLN A 102 1.65 -0.30 -13.45
N PHE A 103 1.17 0.36 -14.51
CA PHE A 103 -0.14 0.97 -14.53
C PHE A 103 -0.94 0.63 -15.79
N LYS A 104 -2.26 0.66 -15.61
CA LYS A 104 -3.21 0.61 -16.72
C LYS A 104 -4.27 1.70 -16.52
N LEU A 105 -4.67 2.36 -17.61
CA LEU A 105 -5.77 3.34 -17.53
C LEU A 105 -7.06 2.66 -17.06
N ASN A 106 -7.75 3.30 -16.14
CA ASN A 106 -9.15 2.96 -15.90
C ASN A 106 -10.01 3.78 -16.86
N LYS A 107 -10.51 3.10 -17.90
CA LYS A 107 -11.30 3.69 -19.00
C LYS A 107 -12.80 3.58 -18.79
N SER A 108 -13.26 3.15 -17.61
CA SER A 108 -14.69 3.09 -17.32
C SER A 108 -15.31 4.49 -17.29
N GLU A 109 -16.58 4.62 -17.66
CA GLU A 109 -17.30 5.89 -17.58
C GLU A 109 -17.26 6.51 -16.18
N GLU A 110 -17.32 5.64 -15.15
CA GLU A 110 -17.20 6.06 -13.77
C GLU A 110 -15.85 6.67 -13.42
N ALA A 111 -14.76 6.13 -13.97
CA ALA A 111 -13.42 6.66 -13.77
C ALA A 111 -13.19 7.95 -14.57
N LEU A 112 -13.63 7.99 -15.82
CA LEU A 112 -13.53 9.16 -16.69
C LEU A 112 -14.21 10.39 -16.10
N ALA A 113 -15.27 10.22 -15.32
CA ALA A 113 -15.95 11.31 -14.62
C ALA A 113 -15.04 12.04 -13.61
N TYR A 114 -13.97 11.44 -13.18
CA TYR A 114 -12.99 12.03 -12.25
C TYR A 114 -11.71 12.52 -12.94
N TRP A 115 -11.58 12.31 -14.25
CA TRP A 115 -10.43 12.84 -14.97
C TRP A 115 -10.55 14.35 -15.11
N GLN A 116 -9.41 15.05 -15.02
CA GLN A 116 -9.34 16.49 -15.17
C GLN A 116 -8.16 16.86 -16.08
N VAL A 117 -8.36 17.89 -16.88
CA VAL A 117 -7.34 18.47 -17.73
C VAL A 117 -7.03 19.86 -17.22
N PHE A 118 -5.75 20.22 -17.15
CA PHE A 118 -5.32 21.53 -16.66
C PHE A 118 -4.39 22.21 -17.65
N ASP A 119 -4.61 23.49 -17.83
CA ASP A 119 -3.58 24.41 -18.29
C ASP A 119 -2.67 24.72 -17.11
N ARG A 120 -1.46 24.21 -17.10
CA ARG A 120 -0.50 24.39 -15.99
C ARG A 120 0.17 25.76 -16.03
N THR A 121 0.06 26.48 -17.13
CA THR A 121 0.57 27.86 -17.23
C THR A 121 -0.32 28.84 -16.46
N THR A 122 -1.63 28.64 -16.54
CA THR A 122 -2.62 29.48 -15.83
C THR A 122 -3.11 28.87 -14.53
N GLY A 123 -3.05 27.53 -14.40
CA GLY A 123 -3.65 26.77 -13.32
C GLY A 123 -5.14 26.46 -13.52
N GLU A 124 -5.71 26.80 -14.66
CA GLU A 124 -7.13 26.62 -14.94
C GLU A 124 -7.47 25.21 -15.40
N GLU A 125 -8.63 24.70 -14.96
CA GLU A 125 -9.17 23.44 -15.44
C GLU A 125 -9.83 23.63 -16.81
N ILE A 126 -9.42 22.81 -17.79
CA ILE A 126 -9.92 22.82 -19.15
C ILE A 126 -11.09 21.83 -19.30
N LYS A 127 -12.17 22.28 -19.90
CA LYS A 127 -13.36 21.43 -20.11
C LYS A 127 -13.50 20.92 -21.56
N ASN A 128 -12.84 21.57 -22.53
CA ASN A 128 -12.89 21.24 -23.94
C ASN A 128 -11.87 20.16 -24.29
N TRP A 129 -12.14 18.92 -23.85
CA TRP A 129 -11.32 17.77 -24.17
C TRP A 129 -12.16 16.52 -24.45
N SER A 130 -11.60 15.57 -25.14
CA SER A 130 -12.19 14.26 -25.39
C SER A 130 -11.14 13.16 -25.19
N PHE A 131 -11.59 11.95 -24.85
CA PHE A 131 -10.75 10.78 -24.69
C PHE A 131 -11.04 9.75 -25.79
N ASP A 132 -10.01 9.35 -26.51
CA ASP A 132 -10.05 8.21 -27.43
C ASP A 132 -9.59 6.95 -26.68
N SER A 133 -10.50 6.01 -26.48
CA SER A 133 -10.24 4.79 -25.73
C SER A 133 -9.41 3.74 -26.49
N GLU A 134 -9.36 3.83 -27.82
CA GLU A 134 -8.56 2.93 -28.66
C GLU A 134 -7.12 3.43 -28.76
N ALA A 135 -6.93 4.71 -29.04
CA ALA A 135 -5.62 5.36 -29.08
C ALA A 135 -5.04 5.65 -27.70
N GLU A 136 -5.87 5.57 -26.65
CA GLU A 136 -5.52 5.96 -25.26
C GLU A 136 -4.95 7.39 -25.19
N THR A 137 -5.59 8.33 -25.88
CA THR A 137 -5.18 9.72 -25.94
C THR A 137 -6.28 10.67 -25.52
N VAL A 138 -5.88 11.79 -24.92
CA VAL A 138 -6.75 12.94 -24.63
C VAL A 138 -6.45 14.03 -25.64
N THR A 139 -7.47 14.50 -26.33
CA THR A 139 -7.39 15.64 -27.26
C THR A 139 -8.03 16.86 -26.61
N ILE A 140 -7.26 17.96 -26.53
CA ILE A 140 -7.70 19.26 -26.05
C ILE A 140 -7.91 20.14 -27.27
N THR A 141 -9.04 20.86 -27.33
CA THR A 141 -9.32 21.85 -28.39
C THR A 141 -9.44 23.25 -27.81
N GLY A 142 -8.99 24.26 -28.57
CA GLY A 142 -8.91 25.63 -28.09
C GLY A 142 -7.77 25.86 -27.11
N ALA A 143 -6.68 25.11 -27.26
CA ALA A 143 -5.47 25.30 -26.46
C ALA A 143 -4.78 26.63 -26.86
N GLU A 144 -4.21 27.33 -25.88
CA GLU A 144 -3.41 28.51 -26.12
C GLU A 144 -1.98 28.09 -26.47
N PRO A 145 -1.43 28.56 -27.61
CA PRO A 145 -0.04 28.29 -27.96
C PRO A 145 0.95 28.69 -26.87
N TRP A 146 1.95 27.83 -26.65
CA TRP A 146 3.00 27.97 -25.63
C TRP A 146 2.55 27.77 -24.19
N HIS A 147 1.27 27.45 -23.96
CA HIS A 147 0.82 26.96 -22.66
C HIS A 147 1.11 25.47 -22.50
N SER A 148 1.27 25.04 -21.25
CA SER A 148 1.57 23.64 -20.89
C SER A 148 0.34 22.96 -20.33
N TYR A 149 0.01 21.80 -20.87
CA TYR A 149 -1.20 21.04 -20.49
C TYR A 149 -0.88 19.70 -19.89
N THR A 150 -1.67 19.28 -18.92
CA THR A 150 -1.60 17.93 -18.30
C THR A 150 -2.98 17.33 -18.15
N VAL A 151 -3.01 15.99 -18.07
CA VAL A 151 -4.19 15.21 -17.73
C VAL A 151 -3.98 14.53 -16.38
N ASN A 152 -4.91 14.72 -15.47
CA ASN A 152 -5.00 13.91 -14.25
C ASN A 152 -5.99 12.77 -14.52
N PHE A 153 -5.59 11.55 -14.29
CA PHE A 153 -6.36 10.37 -14.65
C PHE A 153 -6.25 9.26 -13.60
N LEU A 154 -7.26 8.40 -13.55
CA LEU A 154 -7.24 7.20 -12.71
C LEU A 154 -6.49 6.06 -13.40
N ALA A 155 -5.56 5.45 -12.68
CA ALA A 155 -4.80 4.30 -13.12
C ALA A 155 -4.95 3.13 -12.13
N VAL A 156 -5.10 1.93 -12.68
CA VAL A 156 -5.08 0.67 -11.94
C VAL A 156 -3.63 0.27 -11.69
N ARG A 157 -3.28 -0.08 -10.47
CA ARG A 157 -1.96 -0.63 -10.12
C ARG A 157 -1.90 -2.10 -10.50
N LEU A 158 -1.04 -2.41 -11.47
CA LEU A 158 -0.79 -3.79 -11.91
C LEU A 158 0.33 -4.46 -11.12
N TRP A 159 1.03 -3.72 -10.32
CA TRP A 159 2.23 -4.15 -9.64
C TRP A 159 2.40 -3.41 -8.31
N GLU A 160 2.66 -4.15 -7.26
CA GLU A 160 3.03 -3.61 -5.96
C GLU A 160 4.56 -3.52 -5.89
N GLU A 161 5.07 -2.30 -5.77
CA GLU A 161 6.45 -1.93 -6.04
C GLU A 161 7.36 -1.87 -4.82
N ILE A 162 7.03 -2.56 -3.74
CA ILE A 162 7.92 -2.68 -2.58
C ILE A 162 9.27 -3.28 -3.03
N SER A 163 10.36 -2.74 -2.54
CA SER A 163 11.71 -3.03 -3.03
C SER A 163 12.07 -4.51 -3.07
N MET A 164 11.59 -5.32 -2.11
CA MET A 164 11.86 -6.76 -2.09
C MET A 164 11.16 -7.53 -3.22
N TYR A 165 10.13 -6.95 -3.83
CA TYR A 165 9.38 -7.53 -4.94
C TYR A 165 9.55 -6.73 -6.23
N ASN A 166 10.50 -5.81 -6.24
CA ASN A 166 10.76 -4.94 -7.38
C ASN A 166 11.67 -5.63 -8.37
N HIS A 167 11.15 -6.00 -9.52
CA HIS A 167 11.89 -6.64 -10.60
C HIS A 167 12.98 -5.74 -11.17
N ILE A 168 12.76 -4.43 -11.17
CA ILE A 168 13.67 -3.46 -11.76
C ILE A 168 14.96 -3.37 -10.95
N THR A 169 14.82 -3.20 -9.62
CA THR A 169 15.97 -3.00 -8.74
C THR A 169 16.64 -4.31 -8.30
N ASN A 170 15.90 -5.42 -8.30
CA ASN A 170 16.39 -6.72 -7.82
C ASN A 170 16.79 -7.67 -8.96
N ASP A 171 16.64 -7.24 -10.20
CA ASP A 171 16.96 -8.03 -11.40
C ASP A 171 16.32 -9.43 -11.41
N TRP A 172 15.07 -9.51 -10.98
CA TRP A 172 14.35 -10.78 -10.84
C TRP A 172 13.81 -11.33 -12.15
N GLY A 173 14.01 -10.61 -13.26
CA GLY A 173 13.63 -11.05 -14.58
C GLY A 173 12.14 -11.41 -14.70
N ASP A 174 11.85 -12.69 -14.84
CA ASP A 174 10.50 -13.19 -15.13
C ASP A 174 9.63 -13.43 -13.88
N LYS A 175 10.01 -12.92 -12.70
CA LYS A 175 9.17 -13.07 -11.51
C LYS A 175 7.80 -12.44 -11.73
N GLU A 176 6.77 -13.14 -11.31
CA GLU A 176 5.40 -12.65 -11.40
C GLU A 176 5.18 -11.39 -10.58
N HIS A 177 4.53 -10.39 -11.18
CA HIS A 177 4.10 -9.20 -10.47
C HIS A 177 2.96 -9.53 -9.52
N LEU A 178 3.08 -9.10 -8.26
CA LEU A 178 2.04 -9.24 -7.25
C LEU A 178 1.15 -8.01 -7.27
N MET A 179 -0.13 -8.23 -7.52
CA MET A 179 -1.13 -7.17 -7.66
C MET A 179 -1.78 -6.86 -6.32
N ALA A 180 -1.85 -5.58 -5.98
CA ALA A 180 -2.51 -5.13 -4.77
C ALA A 180 -4.02 -4.98 -4.98
N VAL A 181 -4.82 -5.78 -4.27
CA VAL A 181 -6.28 -5.69 -4.29
C VAL A 181 -6.78 -4.57 -3.37
N ASP A 182 -7.91 -3.93 -3.74
CA ASP A 182 -8.55 -2.93 -2.87
C ASP A 182 -9.62 -3.60 -1.99
N PRO A 183 -9.40 -3.65 -0.68
CA PRO A 183 -10.34 -4.27 0.26
C PRO A 183 -11.64 -3.49 0.43
N ARG A 184 -11.79 -2.32 -0.18
CA ARG A 184 -13.05 -1.56 -0.11
C ARG A 184 -14.18 -2.24 -0.85
N TYR A 185 -13.89 -3.02 -1.87
CA TYR A 185 -14.90 -3.81 -2.56
C TYR A 185 -15.42 -4.95 -1.68
N PRO A 186 -16.75 -5.13 -1.54
CA PRO A 186 -17.32 -6.19 -0.71
C PRO A 186 -16.82 -7.60 -1.07
N GLU A 187 -16.64 -7.87 -2.37
CA GLU A 187 -16.12 -9.14 -2.87
C GLU A 187 -14.67 -9.38 -2.43
N THR A 188 -13.85 -8.33 -2.45
CA THR A 188 -12.48 -8.39 -1.95
C THR A 188 -12.45 -8.63 -0.45
N GLN A 189 -13.35 -7.97 0.32
CA GLN A 189 -13.44 -8.21 1.76
C GLN A 189 -13.79 -9.67 2.07
N ALA A 190 -14.79 -10.22 1.37
CA ALA A 190 -15.20 -11.60 1.55
C ALA A 190 -14.03 -12.56 1.26
N HIS A 191 -13.36 -12.37 0.12
CA HIS A 191 -12.19 -13.15 -0.26
C HIS A 191 -11.06 -13.07 0.77
N MET A 192 -10.75 -11.87 1.26
CA MET A 192 -9.68 -11.70 2.27
C MET A 192 -10.03 -12.36 3.61
N ILE A 193 -11.30 -12.36 4.02
CA ILE A 193 -11.79 -13.06 5.20
C ILE A 193 -11.60 -14.57 5.04
N ASP A 194 -12.04 -15.12 3.91
CA ASP A 194 -11.92 -16.55 3.62
C ASP A 194 -10.44 -16.95 3.56
N TRP A 195 -9.62 -16.20 2.85
CA TRP A 195 -8.18 -16.41 2.76
C TRP A 195 -7.50 -16.39 4.14
N MET A 196 -7.82 -15.41 4.99
CA MET A 196 -7.22 -15.31 6.33
C MET A 196 -7.62 -16.49 7.22
N THR A 197 -8.87 -16.92 7.11
CA THR A 197 -9.38 -18.08 7.81
C THR A 197 -8.64 -19.36 7.40
N GLU A 198 -8.58 -19.63 6.10
CA GLU A 198 -7.85 -20.78 5.56
C GLU A 198 -6.36 -20.74 5.90
N TRP A 199 -5.76 -19.54 5.84
CA TRP A 199 -4.35 -19.37 6.17
C TRP A 199 -4.07 -19.75 7.64
N CYS A 200 -4.91 -19.29 8.57
CA CYS A 200 -4.78 -19.64 9.99
C CYS A 200 -4.92 -21.16 10.23
N GLU A 201 -5.83 -21.83 9.52
CA GLU A 201 -6.01 -23.28 9.59
C GLU A 201 -4.80 -24.06 9.05
N LYS A 202 -4.24 -23.60 7.93
CA LYS A 202 -3.09 -24.22 7.26
C LYS A 202 -1.75 -23.99 7.97
N ASN A 203 -1.71 -23.04 8.93
CA ASN A 203 -0.49 -22.67 9.67
C ASN A 203 -0.71 -22.80 11.19
N PRO A 204 -1.00 -24.00 11.73
CA PRO A 204 -1.29 -24.18 13.13
C PRO A 204 -0.11 -23.83 14.04
N ASP A 205 1.12 -24.02 13.57
CA ASP A 205 2.35 -23.77 14.33
C ASP A 205 2.73 -22.30 14.43
N THR A 206 2.12 -21.41 13.65
CA THR A 206 2.34 -19.98 13.74
C THR A 206 1.71 -19.45 15.03
N THR A 207 2.53 -18.81 15.87
CA THR A 207 2.10 -18.21 17.14
C THR A 207 1.76 -16.74 17.01
N VAL A 208 2.42 -16.02 16.06
CA VAL A 208 2.19 -14.61 15.78
C VAL A 208 2.09 -14.38 14.27
N VAL A 209 1.01 -13.76 13.85
CA VAL A 209 0.82 -13.27 12.48
C VAL A 209 1.32 -11.83 12.42
N ARG A 210 2.29 -11.55 11.56
CA ARG A 210 2.92 -10.25 11.36
C ARG A 210 2.47 -9.65 10.03
N PHE A 211 1.62 -8.64 10.11
CA PHE A 211 1.16 -7.92 8.93
C PHE A 211 2.21 -6.93 8.44
N THR A 212 2.66 -7.05 7.19
CA THR A 212 3.64 -6.11 6.61
C THR A 212 3.04 -4.76 6.29
N SER A 213 1.83 -4.76 5.76
CA SER A 213 1.01 -3.57 5.59
C SER A 213 -0.43 -3.97 5.79
N MET A 214 -1.23 -3.09 6.37
CA MET A 214 -2.62 -3.45 6.58
C MET A 214 -3.34 -3.53 5.24
N PHE A 215 -3.48 -2.46 4.51
CA PHE A 215 -4.13 -2.49 3.19
C PHE A 215 -3.45 -1.62 2.15
N TYR A 216 -2.89 -0.48 2.53
CA TYR A 216 -2.35 0.49 1.60
C TYR A 216 -0.90 0.80 1.93
N ASN A 217 -0.08 0.85 0.90
CA ASN A 217 1.33 1.23 0.98
C ASN A 217 1.57 2.49 0.18
N PHE A 218 2.73 3.11 0.42
CA PHE A 218 3.26 4.08 -0.52
C PHE A 218 3.48 3.44 -1.90
N ALA A 219 3.47 4.27 -2.95
CA ALA A 219 3.81 3.87 -4.30
C ALA A 219 5.02 4.65 -4.81
N TRP A 220 5.85 3.96 -5.56
CA TRP A 220 6.86 4.55 -6.40
C TRP A 220 6.36 4.59 -7.83
N PHE A 221 6.54 5.70 -8.52
CA PHE A 221 6.18 5.82 -9.93
C PHE A 221 7.45 5.67 -10.75
N TRP A 222 7.49 4.62 -11.55
CA TRP A 222 8.61 4.30 -12.39
C TRP A 222 8.43 4.89 -13.79
N LYS A 223 9.52 5.37 -14.37
CA LYS A 223 9.57 5.83 -15.75
C LYS A 223 9.83 4.67 -16.71
N ASP A 224 9.64 4.92 -18.02
CA ASP A 224 10.01 3.98 -19.09
C ASP A 224 11.48 3.57 -19.01
N ASP A 225 12.36 4.49 -18.63
CA ASP A 225 13.72 4.14 -18.23
C ASP A 225 13.68 3.44 -16.87
N LYS A 226 13.91 2.14 -16.87
CA LYS A 226 13.91 1.28 -15.69
C LYS A 226 14.88 1.69 -14.58
N ASN A 227 15.83 2.57 -14.86
CA ASN A 227 16.75 3.11 -13.88
C ASN A 227 16.25 4.41 -13.25
N CYS A 228 15.15 4.96 -13.77
CA CYS A 228 14.59 6.23 -13.32
C CYS A 228 13.30 6.00 -12.55
N ARG A 229 13.35 6.26 -11.25
CA ARG A 229 12.19 6.38 -10.38
C ARG A 229 11.84 7.85 -10.29
N ASP A 230 10.64 8.20 -10.76
CA ASP A 230 10.28 9.59 -10.96
C ASP A 230 9.65 10.23 -9.72
N ALA A 231 8.59 9.64 -9.23
CA ALA A 231 7.81 10.24 -8.16
C ALA A 231 7.58 9.25 -7.03
N PHE A 232 7.44 9.81 -5.85
CA PHE A 232 7.05 9.10 -4.67
C PHE A 232 5.67 9.61 -4.22
N SER A 233 4.73 8.71 -4.15
CA SER A 233 3.39 9.04 -3.71
C SER A 233 3.29 9.05 -2.18
N ASP A 234 2.13 9.27 -1.69
CA ASP A 234 1.76 9.45 -0.31
C ASP A 234 2.33 8.39 0.67
N TRP A 235 2.99 8.83 1.71
CA TRP A 235 3.52 7.98 2.76
C TRP A 235 2.42 7.32 3.61
N GLY A 236 1.34 8.00 3.84
CA GLY A 236 0.18 7.47 4.55
C GLY A 236 -0.69 6.55 3.72
N SER A 237 -0.32 6.35 2.45
CA SER A 237 -1.03 5.49 1.51
C SER A 237 -2.49 5.88 1.26
N TYR A 238 -2.86 7.09 1.61
CA TYR A 238 -4.22 7.59 1.44
C TYR A 238 -4.62 7.79 -0.02
N ALA A 239 -3.63 7.94 -0.91
CA ALA A 239 -3.85 8.08 -2.34
C ALA A 239 -4.00 6.74 -3.09
N MET A 240 -3.75 5.59 -2.44
CA MET A 240 -3.79 4.27 -3.08
C MET A 240 -5.20 3.64 -3.12
N THR A 241 -6.18 4.31 -2.59
CA THR A 241 -7.58 3.84 -2.53
C THR A 241 -8.54 4.80 -3.23
N THR A 242 -8.10 5.41 -4.32
CA THR A 242 -8.92 6.38 -5.08
C THR A 242 -9.76 5.71 -6.16
N THR A 243 -10.32 4.53 -5.87
CA THR A 243 -11.25 3.88 -6.78
C THR A 243 -12.54 4.70 -6.94
N PRO A 244 -13.26 4.59 -8.06
CA PRO A 244 -14.57 5.24 -8.22
C PRO A 244 -15.54 4.92 -7.07
N LEU A 245 -15.51 3.69 -6.54
CA LEU A 245 -16.30 3.30 -5.37
C LEU A 245 -15.94 4.14 -4.15
N ALA A 246 -14.65 4.26 -3.81
CA ALA A 246 -14.19 5.03 -2.66
C ALA A 246 -14.56 6.52 -2.78
N LEU A 247 -14.39 7.08 -3.99
CA LEU A 247 -14.73 8.48 -4.26
C LEU A 247 -16.22 8.76 -4.10
N LYS A 248 -17.09 7.87 -4.60
CA LYS A 248 -18.56 7.97 -4.43
C LYS A 248 -18.98 7.81 -2.97
N GLU A 249 -18.39 6.86 -2.23
CA GLU A 249 -18.70 6.67 -0.81
C GLU A 249 -18.27 7.88 0.01
N PHE A 250 -17.12 8.47 -0.30
CA PHE A 250 -16.65 9.70 0.35
C PHE A 250 -17.62 10.85 0.10
N GLU A 251 -17.99 11.10 -1.16
CA GLU A 251 -18.95 12.15 -1.53
C GLU A 251 -20.29 11.96 -0.82
N LYS A 252 -20.81 10.74 -0.79
CA LYS A 252 -22.05 10.40 -0.06
C LYS A 252 -21.93 10.71 1.43
N LYS A 253 -20.77 10.47 2.03
CA LYS A 253 -20.57 10.65 3.48
C LYS A 253 -20.37 12.12 3.85
N TYR A 254 -19.60 12.87 3.07
CA TYR A 254 -19.20 14.23 3.41
C TYR A 254 -19.98 15.32 2.69
N GLY A 255 -20.78 14.98 1.66
CA GLY A 255 -21.60 15.91 0.90
C GLY A 255 -20.84 16.75 -0.13
N TYR A 256 -19.59 16.41 -0.42
CA TYR A 256 -18.76 17.01 -1.48
C TYR A 256 -17.78 15.98 -2.05
N ALA A 257 -17.44 16.13 -3.33
CA ALA A 257 -16.55 15.20 -4.02
C ALA A 257 -15.07 15.56 -3.83
N MET A 258 -14.20 14.56 -3.83
CA MET A 258 -12.77 14.72 -4.09
C MET A 258 -12.56 14.87 -5.60
N THR A 259 -11.56 15.64 -5.98
CA THR A 259 -11.12 15.81 -7.36
C THR A 259 -9.76 15.15 -7.58
N SER A 260 -9.38 14.89 -8.82
CA SER A 260 -8.06 14.33 -9.11
C SER A 260 -6.93 15.28 -8.63
N GLU A 261 -7.15 16.59 -8.70
CA GLU A 261 -6.17 17.59 -8.27
C GLU A 261 -5.96 17.60 -6.75
N ASP A 262 -6.94 17.19 -5.95
CA ASP A 262 -6.77 17.02 -4.50
C ASP A 262 -5.68 15.99 -4.15
N PHE A 263 -5.40 15.05 -5.06
CA PHE A 263 -4.37 14.00 -4.90
C PHE A 263 -3.09 14.31 -5.67
N VAL A 264 -3.22 14.80 -6.88
CA VAL A 264 -2.08 15.07 -7.78
C VAL A 264 -1.32 16.33 -7.39
N ASN A 265 -2.04 17.39 -6.95
CA ASN A 265 -1.44 18.64 -6.47
C ASN A 265 -0.37 19.20 -7.43
N ALA A 266 -0.74 19.43 -8.68
CA ALA A 266 0.14 19.93 -9.75
C ALA A 266 1.40 19.06 -9.98
N GLY A 267 1.32 17.75 -9.73
CA GLY A 267 2.44 16.83 -9.88
C GLY A 267 3.33 16.69 -8.64
N LEU A 268 3.06 17.47 -7.58
CA LEU A 268 3.79 17.34 -6.31
C LEU A 268 3.32 16.16 -5.48
N TYR A 269 2.12 15.68 -5.76
CA TYR A 269 1.38 14.69 -5.01
C TYR A 269 1.25 15.03 -3.51
N THR A 270 0.26 14.47 -2.87
CA THR A 270 0.08 14.68 -1.44
C THR A 270 0.90 13.64 -0.67
N SER A 271 1.70 14.10 0.28
CA SER A 271 2.48 13.24 1.14
C SER A 271 2.36 13.65 2.60
N THR A 272 2.74 12.77 3.53
CA THR A 272 2.75 13.06 4.97
C THR A 272 3.71 14.18 5.37
N HIS A 273 4.60 14.58 4.48
CA HIS A 273 5.49 15.74 4.69
C HIS A 273 4.83 17.08 4.39
N ASN A 274 3.69 17.06 3.70
CA ASN A 274 2.93 18.26 3.36
C ASN A 274 1.77 18.45 4.35
N VAL A 275 1.46 19.70 4.67
CA VAL A 275 0.27 20.00 5.49
C VAL A 275 -0.97 19.72 4.65
N PRO A 276 -1.79 18.72 5.02
CA PRO A 276 -2.96 18.38 4.25
C PRO A 276 -4.03 19.47 4.32
N SER A 277 -4.74 19.70 3.22
CA SER A 277 -5.92 20.57 3.18
C SER A 277 -7.02 20.01 4.12
N LYS A 278 -8.02 20.84 4.45
CA LYS A 278 -9.19 20.36 5.22
C LYS A 278 -9.92 19.22 4.50
N LYS A 279 -10.01 19.31 3.18
CA LYS A 279 -10.64 18.30 2.33
C LYS A 279 -9.86 16.99 2.35
N TYR A 280 -8.53 17.06 2.22
CA TYR A 280 -7.69 15.88 2.28
C TYR A 280 -7.66 15.24 3.68
N ARG A 281 -7.74 16.03 4.76
CA ARG A 281 -7.88 15.48 6.12
C ARG A 281 -9.17 14.69 6.28
N ALA A 282 -10.29 15.14 5.70
CA ALA A 282 -11.51 14.37 5.71
C ALA A 282 -11.37 13.06 4.94
N TRP A 283 -10.60 13.06 3.83
CA TRP A 283 -10.25 11.84 3.10
C TRP A 283 -9.40 10.90 3.97
N MET A 284 -8.39 11.41 4.66
CA MET A 284 -7.57 10.63 5.60
C MET A 284 -8.44 9.98 6.69
N ASP A 285 -9.35 10.74 7.30
CA ASP A 285 -10.30 10.22 8.30
C ASP A 285 -11.21 9.13 7.72
N PHE A 286 -11.68 9.31 6.49
CA PHE A 286 -12.48 8.33 5.78
C PHE A 286 -11.74 7.01 5.54
N ILE A 287 -10.48 7.09 5.15
CA ILE A 287 -9.62 5.91 4.96
C ILE A 287 -9.32 5.25 6.31
N ASN A 288 -8.92 6.03 7.32
CA ASN A 288 -8.63 5.54 8.68
C ASN A 288 -9.80 4.72 9.25
N GLU A 289 -11.01 5.23 9.13
CA GLU A 289 -12.22 4.55 9.63
C GLU A 289 -12.42 3.20 8.95
N PHE A 290 -12.25 3.15 7.62
CA PHE A 290 -12.36 1.92 6.86
C PHE A 290 -11.25 0.92 7.25
N VAL A 291 -10.00 1.37 7.25
CA VAL A 291 -8.84 0.50 7.52
C VAL A 291 -8.94 -0.11 8.92
N VAL A 292 -9.31 0.68 9.93
CA VAL A 292 -9.49 0.17 11.29
C VAL A 292 -10.65 -0.83 11.37
N SER A 293 -11.80 -0.48 10.78
CA SER A 293 -13.00 -1.32 10.89
C SER A 293 -12.85 -2.67 10.20
N PHE A 294 -12.24 -2.71 9.01
CA PHE A 294 -12.00 -3.96 8.29
C PHE A 294 -10.76 -4.69 8.83
N GLY A 295 -9.70 -3.97 9.17
CA GLY A 295 -8.51 -4.55 9.77
C GLY A 295 -8.82 -5.30 11.07
N LYS A 296 -9.67 -4.72 11.93
CA LYS A 296 -10.13 -5.41 13.14
C LYS A 296 -10.76 -6.75 12.86
N LYS A 297 -11.56 -6.89 11.78
CA LYS A 297 -12.18 -8.18 11.44
C LYS A 297 -11.13 -9.26 11.14
N LEU A 298 -10.06 -8.90 10.42
CA LEU A 298 -8.97 -9.84 10.12
C LEU A 298 -8.19 -10.21 11.38
N ILE A 299 -7.97 -9.25 12.27
CA ILE A 299 -7.32 -9.50 13.57
C ILE A 299 -8.17 -10.39 14.46
N ASP A 300 -9.48 -10.17 14.51
CA ASP A 300 -10.42 -11.02 15.26
C ASP A 300 -10.39 -12.47 14.75
N ILE A 301 -10.21 -12.69 13.44
CA ILE A 301 -9.99 -14.04 12.88
C ILE A 301 -8.69 -14.64 13.43
N VAL A 302 -7.58 -13.90 13.36
CA VAL A 302 -6.29 -14.37 13.90
C VAL A 302 -6.43 -14.78 15.36
N HIS A 303 -7.09 -13.96 16.17
CA HIS A 303 -7.34 -14.23 17.59
C HIS A 303 -8.23 -15.46 17.82
N SER A 304 -9.23 -15.70 16.95
CA SER A 304 -10.10 -16.86 17.06
C SER A 304 -9.36 -18.21 16.92
N TYR A 305 -8.19 -18.18 16.27
CA TYR A 305 -7.26 -19.33 16.18
C TYR A 305 -6.19 -19.35 17.28
N GLY A 306 -6.33 -18.52 18.32
CA GLY A 306 -5.39 -18.46 19.43
C GLY A 306 -4.03 -17.85 19.10
N LYS A 307 -3.92 -17.20 17.96
CA LYS A 307 -2.69 -16.55 17.49
C LYS A 307 -2.69 -15.06 17.86
N LYS A 308 -1.51 -14.46 17.96
CA LYS A 308 -1.36 -13.01 18.14
C LYS A 308 -1.21 -12.31 16.80
N ALA A 309 -1.64 -11.05 16.73
CA ALA A 309 -1.52 -10.18 15.56
C ALA A 309 -0.55 -9.04 15.85
N TYR A 310 0.52 -8.95 15.08
CA TYR A 310 1.47 -7.85 15.08
C TYR A 310 1.41 -7.10 13.75
N VAL A 311 1.82 -5.84 13.75
CA VAL A 311 1.87 -5.04 12.52
C VAL A 311 3.17 -4.24 12.46
N PHE A 312 3.70 -4.05 11.25
CA PHE A 312 4.72 -3.06 11.02
C PHE A 312 4.12 -1.66 11.19
N TYR A 313 4.68 -0.92 12.12
CA TYR A 313 4.19 0.38 12.54
C TYR A 313 5.04 1.49 11.93
N ASP A 314 4.87 1.68 10.64
CA ASP A 314 5.46 2.75 9.86
C ASP A 314 4.36 3.61 9.27
N ASP A 315 4.58 4.92 9.18
CA ASP A 315 3.59 5.91 8.78
C ASP A 315 2.95 5.63 7.42
N SER A 316 3.71 4.96 6.56
CA SER A 316 3.35 4.70 5.16
C SER A 316 2.68 3.35 4.91
N TRP A 317 2.42 2.52 5.94
CA TRP A 317 2.15 1.10 5.68
C TRP A 317 0.80 0.60 6.18
N ILE A 318 0.09 1.39 6.95
CA ILE A 318 -1.18 0.94 7.53
C ILE A 318 -2.37 1.88 7.25
N GLY A 319 -2.13 3.07 6.71
CA GLY A 319 -3.19 4.07 6.48
C GLY A 319 -3.80 4.64 7.77
N VAL A 320 -3.07 4.57 8.87
CA VAL A 320 -3.43 5.17 10.15
C VAL A 320 -2.18 5.68 10.82
N GLU A 321 -2.13 6.97 11.15
CA GLU A 321 -0.97 7.58 11.78
C GLU A 321 -0.65 6.94 13.14
N PRO A 322 0.65 6.84 13.49
CA PRO A 322 1.12 6.23 14.73
C PRO A 322 0.51 6.82 16.01
N TYR A 323 0.26 8.10 16.02
CA TYR A 323 -0.33 8.83 17.13
C TYR A 323 -1.87 8.89 17.08
N SER A 324 -2.48 8.27 16.07
CA SER A 324 -3.95 8.22 15.99
C SER A 324 -4.53 7.40 17.13
N LYS A 325 -5.55 7.93 17.78
CA LYS A 325 -6.31 7.19 18.80
C LYS A 325 -6.97 5.94 18.23
N ARG A 326 -7.29 5.94 16.94
CA ARG A 326 -7.90 4.82 16.24
C ARG A 326 -6.98 3.61 16.11
N PHE A 327 -5.65 3.79 16.18
CA PHE A 327 -4.73 2.66 16.14
C PHE A 327 -5.06 1.58 17.19
N LYS A 328 -5.46 1.99 18.39
CA LYS A 328 -5.83 1.06 19.46
C LYS A 328 -7.12 0.27 19.18
N GLU A 329 -7.96 0.75 18.28
CA GLU A 329 -9.22 0.07 17.90
C GLU A 329 -9.00 -1.19 17.07
N PHE A 330 -7.83 -1.36 16.43
CA PHE A 330 -7.48 -2.58 15.70
C PHE A 330 -7.45 -3.83 16.57
N GLY A 331 -6.93 -3.71 17.80
CA GLY A 331 -6.72 -4.83 18.70
C GLY A 331 -5.42 -5.61 18.45
N PHE A 332 -4.40 -5.01 17.85
CA PHE A 332 -3.08 -5.63 17.72
C PHE A 332 -2.47 -5.93 19.10
N ASP A 333 -1.81 -7.09 19.20
CA ASP A 333 -1.04 -7.51 20.39
C ASP A 333 0.37 -6.93 20.38
N GLY A 334 0.89 -6.55 19.22
CA GLY A 334 2.21 -6.01 19.09
C GLY A 334 2.41 -5.14 17.85
N LEU A 335 3.40 -4.30 17.93
CA LEU A 335 3.87 -3.50 16.81
C LEU A 335 5.36 -3.70 16.56
N ILE A 336 5.74 -3.62 15.30
CA ILE A 336 7.12 -3.81 14.84
C ILE A 336 7.56 -2.49 14.23
N LYS A 337 8.61 -1.90 14.79
CA LYS A 337 9.16 -0.62 14.29
C LYS A 337 10.57 -0.83 13.77
N CYS A 338 10.81 -0.40 12.53
CA CYS A 338 12.16 -0.24 12.02
C CYS A 338 12.82 0.94 12.73
N VAL A 339 13.98 0.68 13.36
CA VAL A 339 14.65 1.68 14.18
C VAL A 339 15.97 2.04 13.55
N PHE A 340 16.07 3.26 13.07
CA PHE A 340 17.30 3.86 12.56
C PHE A 340 17.95 4.77 13.61
N ASN A 341 17.13 5.29 14.54
CA ASN A 341 17.60 6.13 15.66
C ASN A 341 16.62 6.08 16.85
N GLY A 342 16.95 6.74 17.93
CA GLY A 342 16.15 6.73 19.16
C GLY A 342 14.81 7.50 19.06
N PHE A 343 14.57 8.26 17.99
CA PHE A 343 13.30 8.99 17.80
C PHE A 343 12.18 8.03 17.45
N GLU A 344 12.41 7.10 16.52
CA GLU A 344 11.40 6.10 16.12
C GLU A 344 11.00 5.22 17.31
N ALA A 345 11.97 4.80 18.13
CA ALA A 345 11.68 4.04 19.35
C ALA A 345 10.78 4.82 20.31
N ARG A 346 10.99 6.15 20.46
CA ARG A 346 10.13 7.00 21.29
C ARG A 346 8.72 7.18 20.74
N LEU A 347 8.57 7.25 19.42
CA LEU A 347 7.22 7.31 18.80
C LEU A 347 6.41 6.07 19.16
N CYS A 348 7.03 4.88 19.07
CA CYS A 348 6.36 3.63 19.43
C CYS A 348 5.98 3.58 20.91
N ALA A 349 6.80 4.12 21.80
CA ALA A 349 6.56 4.13 23.24
C ALA A 349 5.24 4.82 23.64
N GLY A 350 4.66 5.65 22.76
CA GLY A 350 3.33 6.25 22.96
C GLY A 350 2.15 5.27 22.79
N VAL A 351 2.40 4.05 22.29
CA VAL A 351 1.36 3.02 22.13
C VAL A 351 1.44 2.04 23.30
N ASP A 352 0.56 2.22 24.28
CA ASP A 352 0.52 1.38 25.48
C ASP A 352 -0.25 0.07 25.26
N GLY A 353 0.08 -0.94 26.05
CA GLY A 353 -0.69 -2.19 26.16
C GLY A 353 -0.37 -3.21 25.07
N VAL A 354 0.67 -2.98 24.27
CA VAL A 354 1.12 -3.88 23.21
C VAL A 354 2.58 -4.26 23.40
N THR A 355 3.00 -5.37 22.77
CA THR A 355 4.41 -5.74 22.69
C THR A 355 5.11 -4.88 21.62
N HIS A 356 6.26 -4.32 21.96
CA HIS A 356 7.09 -3.57 21.02
C HIS A 356 8.23 -4.45 20.50
N GLU A 357 8.23 -4.72 19.22
CA GLU A 357 9.34 -5.39 18.53
C GLU A 357 10.15 -4.33 17.78
N LEU A 358 11.42 -4.18 18.14
CA LEU A 358 12.31 -3.24 17.47
C LEU A 358 13.17 -3.99 16.44
N ARG A 359 13.07 -3.59 15.19
CA ARG A 359 13.87 -4.10 14.10
C ARG A 359 15.02 -3.13 13.84
N PHE A 360 16.22 -3.58 14.07
CA PHE A 360 17.45 -2.85 13.75
C PHE A 360 17.92 -3.20 12.32
N HIS A 361 18.37 -2.19 11.60
CA HIS A 361 18.94 -2.31 10.25
C HIS A 361 20.44 -2.09 10.25
#